data_ccaf77247bdfa2705a9556ea3bcbd258
#
_entry.id   ccaf77247bdfa2705a9556ea3bcbd258
#
_cell.length_a   1.000
_cell.length_b   1.000
_cell.length_c   1.000
_cell.angle_alpha   90.00
_cell.angle_beta   90.00
_cell.angle_gamma   90.00
#
_symmetry.space_group_name_H-M   'P 1'
#
loop_
_entity.id
_entity.type
_entity.pdbx_description
1 polymer ?
#
loop_
_entity_poly.entity_id
_entity_poly.type
_entity_poly.pdbx_seq_one_letter_code
_entity_poly.pdbx_strand_id
1 'polypeptide(L)'
;FERVERHADDVELVRAARMMRASVMSVQGDLDGCIALFESLKPDRTAANIDLMLASMYQQRGDLDAGLKLFQESMGWCVMNAISCVSAQIPLYADDAEHLEALLRAGEGVLSGFDLQNQSPMTVLTFCTNASSACLQAGDEDRAANYLERFTSLLEELDARMLVYGRNQSALYDRAPELWSVDPGQEHIAETRFGAIDFRRQCAQMVAAQPVWAERAGDSRFKPLFDRLEAL
;
A
#
# COMPACT_ATOMS: atom_id res chain seq x y z
N PHE A 1 -17.37 -15.93 8.85
CA PHE A 1 -17.38 -14.57 9.40
C PHE A 1 -18.68 -14.28 10.18
N GLU A 2 -19.86 -14.53 9.66
CA GLU A 2 -21.16 -14.30 10.33
C GLU A 2 -21.29 -14.95 11.71
N ARG A 3 -20.65 -16.12 11.92
CA ARG A 3 -20.65 -16.76 13.24
C ARG A 3 -19.84 -15.95 14.26
N VAL A 4 -18.70 -15.36 13.84
CA VAL A 4 -17.91 -14.47 14.69
C VAL A 4 -18.70 -13.21 15.01
N GLU A 5 -19.34 -12.60 14.02
CA GLU A 5 -20.16 -11.39 14.20
C GLU A 5 -21.31 -11.57 15.20
N ARG A 6 -21.86 -12.78 15.30
CA ARG A 6 -23.02 -13.08 16.18
C ARG A 6 -22.62 -13.51 17.58
N HIS A 7 -21.39 -14.02 17.77
CA HIS A 7 -21.04 -14.71 19.02
C HIS A 7 -19.75 -14.22 19.67
N ALA A 8 -18.99 -13.30 19.03
CA ALA A 8 -17.81 -12.74 19.65
C ALA A 8 -18.19 -11.50 20.46
N ASP A 9 -17.68 -11.43 21.69
CA ASP A 9 -17.82 -10.26 22.56
C ASP A 9 -16.74 -9.20 22.26
N ASP A 10 -15.67 -9.59 21.53
CA ASP A 10 -14.59 -8.71 21.13
C ASP A 10 -14.99 -7.85 19.92
N VAL A 11 -15.09 -6.55 20.14
CA VAL A 11 -15.52 -5.56 19.14
C VAL A 11 -14.55 -5.52 17.95
N GLU A 12 -13.25 -5.63 18.18
CA GLU A 12 -12.23 -5.60 17.11
C GLU A 12 -12.29 -6.87 16.27
N LEU A 13 -12.51 -8.02 16.90
CA LEU A 13 -12.70 -9.29 16.19
C LEU A 13 -13.96 -9.26 15.32
N VAL A 14 -15.07 -8.70 15.82
CA VAL A 14 -16.29 -8.50 15.07
C VAL A 14 -16.06 -7.56 13.88
N ARG A 15 -15.34 -6.47 14.10
CA ARG A 15 -14.97 -5.51 13.06
C ARG A 15 -14.13 -6.17 11.95
N ALA A 16 -13.09 -6.92 12.33
CA ALA A 16 -12.26 -7.66 11.39
C ALA A 16 -13.07 -8.68 10.57
N ALA A 17 -13.97 -9.42 11.22
CA ALA A 17 -14.86 -10.38 10.55
C ALA A 17 -15.78 -9.69 9.52
N ARG A 18 -16.32 -8.52 9.83
CA ARG A 18 -17.12 -7.71 8.90
C ARG A 18 -16.33 -7.22 7.72
N MET A 19 -15.11 -6.72 7.94
CA MET A 19 -14.21 -6.30 6.86
C MET A 19 -13.90 -7.45 5.90
N MET A 20 -13.58 -8.63 6.43
CA MET A 20 -13.32 -9.82 5.62
C MET A 20 -14.57 -10.27 4.85
N ARG A 21 -15.76 -10.20 5.47
CA ARG A 21 -17.01 -10.52 4.78
C ARG A 21 -17.28 -9.55 3.63
N ALA A 22 -17.10 -8.24 3.83
CA ALA A 22 -17.25 -7.24 2.78
C ALA A 22 -16.30 -7.53 1.60
N SER A 23 -15.06 -7.90 1.87
CA SER A 23 -14.09 -8.28 0.83
C SER A 23 -14.56 -9.52 0.03
N VAL A 24 -15.12 -10.53 0.69
CA VAL A 24 -15.68 -11.72 0.01
C VAL A 24 -16.89 -11.34 -0.84
N MET A 25 -17.81 -10.50 -0.33
CA MET A 25 -18.97 -10.02 -1.08
C MET A 25 -18.54 -9.27 -2.36
N SER A 26 -17.51 -8.44 -2.27
CA SER A 26 -16.92 -7.76 -3.45
C SER A 26 -16.44 -8.75 -4.52
N VAL A 27 -15.71 -9.80 -4.12
CA VAL A 27 -15.24 -10.85 -5.04
C VAL A 27 -16.39 -11.63 -5.66
N GLN A 28 -17.49 -11.80 -4.93
CA GLN A 28 -18.71 -12.47 -5.41
C GLN A 28 -19.60 -11.56 -6.29
N GLY A 29 -19.26 -10.29 -6.44
CA GLY A 29 -19.99 -9.32 -7.25
C GLY A 29 -21.18 -8.68 -6.52
N ASP A 30 -21.39 -8.93 -5.23
CA ASP A 30 -22.38 -8.24 -4.40
C ASP A 30 -21.84 -6.89 -3.94
N LEU A 31 -21.76 -5.94 -4.87
CA LEU A 31 -21.20 -4.62 -4.61
C LEU A 31 -22.05 -3.79 -3.67
N ASP A 32 -23.38 -3.86 -3.77
CA ASP A 32 -24.29 -3.09 -2.92
C ASP A 32 -24.18 -3.55 -1.46
N GLY A 33 -24.20 -4.87 -1.22
CA GLY A 33 -24.01 -5.43 0.09
C GLY A 33 -22.61 -5.12 0.68
N CYS A 34 -21.58 -5.17 -0.15
CA CYS A 34 -20.22 -4.80 0.23
C CYS A 34 -20.13 -3.32 0.64
N ILE A 35 -20.70 -2.40 -0.15
CA ILE A 35 -20.72 -0.96 0.13
C ILE A 35 -21.47 -0.69 1.45
N ALA A 36 -22.67 -1.23 1.61
CA ALA A 36 -23.46 -1.04 2.83
C ALA A 36 -22.70 -1.51 4.09
N LEU A 37 -22.00 -2.65 3.99
CA LEU A 37 -21.22 -3.18 5.09
C LEU A 37 -20.02 -2.30 5.42
N PHE A 38 -19.25 -1.85 4.42
CA PHE A 38 -18.14 -0.92 4.65
C PHE A 38 -18.60 0.43 5.18
N GLU A 39 -19.73 0.96 4.72
CA GLU A 39 -20.31 2.19 5.27
C GLU A 39 -20.64 2.07 6.76
N SER A 40 -21.13 0.90 7.20
CA SER A 40 -21.39 0.63 8.62
C SER A 40 -20.14 0.57 9.50
N LEU A 41 -18.97 0.38 8.87
CA LEU A 41 -17.66 0.26 9.55
C LEU A 41 -16.88 1.58 9.58
N LYS A 42 -17.35 2.62 8.88
CA LYS A 42 -16.67 3.92 8.90
C LYS A 42 -16.57 4.44 10.33
N PRO A 43 -15.38 4.86 10.79
CA PRO A 43 -15.25 5.48 12.09
C PRO A 43 -16.03 6.80 12.13
N ASP A 44 -16.52 7.17 13.30
CA ASP A 44 -17.05 8.52 13.50
C ASP A 44 -15.93 9.54 13.24
N ARG A 45 -16.09 10.36 12.20
CA ARG A 45 -15.11 11.38 11.83
C ARG A 45 -14.97 12.48 12.87
N THR A 46 -15.89 12.54 13.84
CA THR A 46 -15.83 13.46 14.97
C THR A 46 -15.03 12.91 16.14
N ALA A 47 -14.70 11.61 16.13
CA ALA A 47 -13.88 11.02 17.17
C ALA A 47 -12.49 11.68 17.18
N ALA A 48 -12.10 12.22 18.31
CA ALA A 48 -10.74 12.73 18.50
C ALA A 48 -9.72 11.63 18.23
N ASN A 49 -8.57 12.01 17.69
CA ASN A 49 -7.48 11.07 17.53
C ASN A 49 -6.94 10.67 18.90
N ILE A 50 -7.40 9.54 19.41
CA ILE A 50 -7.11 9.05 20.76
C ILE A 50 -5.61 8.82 20.93
N ASP A 51 -4.93 8.33 19.89
CA ASP A 51 -3.49 8.05 19.95
C ASP A 51 -2.67 9.33 20.18
N LEU A 52 -3.02 10.43 19.49
CA LEU A 52 -2.34 11.72 19.70
C LEU A 52 -2.60 12.28 21.09
N MET A 53 -3.82 12.13 21.61
CA MET A 53 -4.15 12.56 22.99
C MET A 53 -3.41 11.71 24.02
N LEU A 54 -3.39 10.39 23.83
CA LEU A 54 -2.70 9.46 24.72
C LEU A 54 -1.18 9.69 24.69
N ALA A 55 -0.59 9.90 23.51
CA ALA A 55 0.82 10.24 23.37
C ALA A 55 1.18 11.52 24.14
N SER A 56 0.32 12.55 24.04
CA SER A 56 0.49 13.80 24.80
C SER A 56 0.40 13.57 26.30
N MET A 57 -0.46 12.67 26.78
CA MET A 57 -0.54 12.32 28.21
C MET A 57 0.71 11.57 28.71
N TYR A 58 1.23 10.63 27.92
CA TYR A 58 2.51 9.98 28.22
C TYR A 58 3.65 10.99 28.30
N GLN A 59 3.70 11.93 27.38
CA GLN A 59 4.69 13.00 27.36
C GLN A 59 4.62 13.87 28.63
N GLN A 60 3.40 14.29 29.03
CA GLN A 60 3.19 15.06 30.27
C GLN A 60 3.57 14.29 31.54
N ARG A 61 3.38 12.97 31.53
CA ARG A 61 3.81 12.08 32.62
C ARG A 61 5.32 11.87 32.67
N GLY A 62 6.06 12.31 31.66
CA GLY A 62 7.51 12.13 31.52
C GLY A 62 7.93 10.82 30.84
N ASP A 63 6.99 10.04 30.34
CA ASP A 63 7.22 8.82 29.57
C ASP A 63 7.36 9.13 28.08
N LEU A 64 8.50 9.71 27.73
CA LEU A 64 8.75 10.22 26.40
C LEU A 64 8.79 9.10 25.33
N ASP A 65 9.34 7.93 25.69
CA ASP A 65 9.45 6.81 24.76
C ASP A 65 8.07 6.27 24.35
N ALA A 66 7.17 6.07 25.31
CA ALA A 66 5.81 5.64 25.03
C ALA A 66 5.05 6.68 24.18
N GLY A 67 5.22 7.96 24.49
CA GLY A 67 4.61 9.04 23.72
C GLY A 67 5.13 9.12 22.28
N LEU A 68 6.44 9.05 22.09
CA LEU A 68 7.06 9.05 20.76
C LEU A 68 6.64 7.84 19.92
N LYS A 69 6.60 6.66 20.52
CA LYS A 69 6.13 5.45 19.86
C LYS A 69 4.73 5.64 19.28
N LEU A 70 3.76 6.08 20.07
CA LEU A 70 2.40 6.32 19.61
C LEU A 70 2.30 7.41 18.52
N PHE A 71 3.10 8.47 18.61
CA PHE A 71 3.16 9.47 17.54
C PHE A 71 3.66 8.87 16.22
N GLN A 72 4.71 8.05 16.27
CA GLN A 72 5.26 7.41 15.08
C GLN A 72 4.31 6.37 14.48
N GLU A 73 3.65 5.56 15.31
CA GLU A 73 2.62 4.62 14.88
C GLU A 73 1.45 5.34 14.20
N SER A 74 0.90 6.38 14.83
CA SER A 74 -0.19 7.17 14.27
C SER A 74 0.21 7.86 12.97
N MET A 75 1.43 8.41 12.90
CA MET A 75 1.98 9.01 11.68
C MET A 75 2.07 7.97 10.55
N GLY A 76 2.61 6.79 10.81
CA GLY A 76 2.72 5.73 9.82
C GLY A 76 1.38 5.31 9.24
N TRP A 77 0.37 5.12 10.08
CA TRP A 77 -1.00 4.82 9.64
C TRP A 77 -1.59 5.93 8.77
N CYS A 78 -1.41 7.20 9.15
CA CYS A 78 -1.88 8.34 8.37
C CYS A 78 -1.19 8.41 7.01
N VAL A 79 0.12 8.19 6.96
CA VAL A 79 0.92 8.20 5.73
C VAL A 79 0.50 7.08 4.79
N MET A 80 0.33 5.85 5.32
CA MET A 80 -0.13 4.71 4.52
C MET A 80 -1.53 4.93 3.95
N ASN A 81 -2.44 5.51 4.72
CA ASN A 81 -3.76 5.85 4.23
C ASN A 81 -3.70 6.94 3.14
N ALA A 82 -2.89 7.97 3.34
CA ALA A 82 -2.74 9.06 2.37
C ALA A 82 -2.22 8.54 1.02
N ILE A 83 -1.13 7.78 1.01
CA ILE A 83 -0.55 7.25 -0.23
C ILE A 83 -1.48 6.23 -0.90
N SER A 84 -2.19 5.41 -0.13
CA SER A 84 -3.18 4.48 -0.68
C SER A 84 -4.32 5.22 -1.39
N CYS A 85 -4.85 6.29 -0.78
CA CYS A 85 -5.87 7.12 -1.38
C CYS A 85 -5.38 7.83 -2.65
N VAL A 86 -4.16 8.35 -2.64
CA VAL A 86 -3.55 8.97 -3.83
C VAL A 86 -3.39 7.94 -4.94
N SER A 87 -2.77 6.79 -4.63
CA SER A 87 -2.53 5.73 -5.63
C SER A 87 -3.82 5.20 -6.25
N ALA A 88 -4.89 5.05 -5.47
CA ALA A 88 -6.17 4.57 -5.96
C ALA A 88 -6.89 5.57 -6.89
N GLN A 89 -6.62 6.87 -6.75
CA GLN A 89 -7.21 7.91 -7.59
C GLN A 89 -6.50 8.07 -8.93
N ILE A 90 -5.19 7.80 -9.01
CA ILE A 90 -4.39 8.02 -10.22
C ILE A 90 -5.05 7.44 -11.49
N PRO A 91 -5.48 6.16 -11.52
CA PRO A 91 -6.12 5.62 -12.73
C PRO A 91 -7.45 6.27 -13.11
N LEU A 92 -8.13 6.90 -12.14
CA LEU A 92 -9.42 7.55 -12.36
C LEU A 92 -9.31 8.92 -13.06
N TYR A 93 -8.11 9.50 -13.07
CA TYR A 93 -7.81 10.81 -13.64
C TYR A 93 -6.80 10.74 -14.80
N ALA A 94 -6.68 9.58 -15.45
CA ALA A 94 -5.76 9.42 -16.60
C ALA A 94 -6.10 10.39 -17.77
N ASP A 95 -7.37 10.75 -17.94
CA ASP A 95 -7.83 11.67 -18.97
C ASP A 95 -7.86 13.15 -18.51
N ASP A 96 -7.47 13.45 -17.29
CA ASP A 96 -7.43 14.80 -16.71
C ASP A 96 -6.00 15.14 -16.27
N ALA A 97 -5.28 15.83 -17.14
CA ALA A 97 -3.85 16.12 -16.94
C ALA A 97 -3.57 16.96 -15.69
N GLU A 98 -4.47 17.88 -15.30
CA GLU A 98 -4.27 18.72 -14.11
C GLU A 98 -4.38 17.91 -12.82
N HIS A 99 -5.43 17.09 -12.71
CA HIS A 99 -5.62 16.23 -11.54
C HIS A 99 -4.57 15.13 -11.47
N LEU A 100 -4.23 14.51 -12.60
CA LEU A 100 -3.17 13.51 -12.67
C LEU A 100 -1.83 14.08 -12.16
N GLU A 101 -1.44 15.26 -12.64
CA GLU A 101 -0.20 15.94 -12.19
C GLU A 101 -0.22 16.23 -10.69
N ALA A 102 -1.35 16.69 -10.16
CA ALA A 102 -1.49 16.95 -8.73
C ALA A 102 -1.34 15.68 -7.88
N LEU A 103 -1.95 14.57 -8.32
CA LEU A 103 -1.87 13.27 -7.64
C LEU A 103 -0.46 12.68 -7.69
N LEU A 104 0.20 12.73 -8.86
CA LEU A 104 1.57 12.24 -9.01
C LEU A 104 2.53 13.02 -8.11
N ARG A 105 2.43 14.35 -8.11
CA ARG A 105 3.26 15.21 -7.24
C ARG A 105 2.99 14.96 -5.76
N ALA A 106 1.73 14.80 -5.35
CA ALA A 106 1.37 14.50 -3.96
C ALA A 106 1.93 13.13 -3.54
N GLY A 107 1.79 12.11 -4.40
CA GLY A 107 2.31 10.77 -4.13
C GLY A 107 3.83 10.76 -4.00
N GLU A 108 4.56 11.37 -4.92
CA GLU A 108 6.02 11.48 -4.83
C GLU A 108 6.47 12.21 -3.55
N GLY A 109 5.75 13.27 -3.18
CA GLY A 109 6.02 13.99 -1.92
C GLY A 109 5.85 13.10 -0.68
N VAL A 110 4.80 12.26 -0.66
CA VAL A 110 4.59 11.30 0.44
C VAL A 110 5.65 10.20 0.42
N LEU A 111 5.91 9.60 -0.74
CA LEU A 111 6.89 8.51 -0.87
C LEU A 111 8.28 8.94 -0.42
N SER A 112 8.73 10.13 -0.86
CA SER A 112 10.06 10.63 -0.52
C SER A 112 10.13 11.22 0.90
N GLY A 113 9.11 11.99 1.32
CA GLY A 113 9.10 12.66 2.62
C GLY A 113 9.05 11.70 3.81
N PHE A 114 8.46 10.51 3.62
CA PHE A 114 8.35 9.48 4.66
C PHE A 114 9.19 8.22 4.40
N ASP A 115 10.12 8.29 3.47
CA ASP A 115 11.06 7.21 3.16
C ASP A 115 10.37 5.85 2.87
N LEU A 116 9.22 5.89 2.17
CA LEU A 116 8.43 4.69 1.94
C LEU A 116 9.10 3.66 1.04
N GLN A 117 10.09 4.07 0.24
CA GLN A 117 10.89 3.13 -0.55
C GLN A 117 11.61 2.10 0.34
N ASN A 118 12.05 2.53 1.51
CA ASN A 118 12.71 1.66 2.49
C ASN A 118 11.72 1.03 3.48
N GLN A 119 10.63 1.73 3.83
CA GLN A 119 9.69 1.27 4.84
C GLN A 119 8.60 0.35 4.27
N SER A 120 8.08 0.64 3.09
CA SER A 120 6.98 -0.10 2.47
C SER A 120 7.16 -0.20 0.95
N PRO A 121 8.12 -1.02 0.47
CA PRO A 121 8.39 -1.17 -0.97
C PRO A 121 7.15 -1.53 -1.78
N MET A 122 6.26 -2.34 -1.21
CA MET A 122 4.99 -2.72 -1.85
C MET A 122 4.11 -1.52 -2.19
N THR A 123 4.08 -0.52 -1.31
CA THR A 123 3.34 0.73 -1.56
C THR A 123 3.94 1.48 -2.74
N VAL A 124 5.27 1.51 -2.84
CA VAL A 124 5.96 2.15 -3.97
C VAL A 124 5.69 1.40 -5.28
N LEU A 125 5.74 0.06 -5.26
CA LEU A 125 5.39 -0.76 -6.43
C LEU A 125 3.96 -0.48 -6.90
N THR A 126 2.99 -0.43 -5.98
CA THR A 126 1.59 -0.11 -6.30
C THR A 126 1.45 1.29 -6.90
N PHE A 127 2.09 2.29 -6.30
CA PHE A 127 2.10 3.65 -6.83
C PHE A 127 2.70 3.70 -8.24
N CYS A 128 3.89 3.11 -8.45
CA CYS A 128 4.55 3.10 -9.75
C CYS A 128 3.73 2.39 -10.83
N THR A 129 3.05 1.28 -10.48
CA THR A 129 2.14 0.57 -11.39
C THR A 129 0.99 1.47 -11.85
N ASN A 130 0.31 2.13 -10.92
CA ASN A 130 -0.81 3.00 -11.23
C ASN A 130 -0.35 4.25 -12.00
N ALA A 131 0.78 4.85 -11.58
CA ALA A 131 1.36 6.02 -12.22
C ALA A 131 1.82 5.73 -13.65
N SER A 132 2.52 4.63 -13.88
CA SER A 132 3.00 4.26 -15.21
C SER A 132 1.83 4.03 -16.18
N SER A 133 0.81 3.32 -15.75
CA SER A 133 -0.37 3.03 -16.58
C SER A 133 -1.17 4.29 -16.88
N ALA A 134 -1.41 5.16 -15.90
CA ALA A 134 -2.14 6.41 -16.11
C ALA A 134 -1.37 7.39 -16.99
N CYS A 135 -0.06 7.54 -16.80
CA CYS A 135 0.77 8.36 -17.67
C CYS A 135 0.74 7.86 -19.12
N LEU A 136 0.78 6.54 -19.33
CA LEU A 136 0.67 5.97 -20.68
C LEU A 136 -0.69 6.27 -21.33
N GLN A 137 -1.79 6.13 -20.58
CA GLN A 137 -3.13 6.49 -21.04
C GLN A 137 -3.24 7.98 -21.38
N ALA A 138 -2.61 8.85 -20.58
CA ALA A 138 -2.54 10.29 -20.81
C ALA A 138 -1.62 10.68 -21.99
N GLY A 139 -0.91 9.72 -22.61
CA GLY A 139 0.03 9.96 -23.72
C GLY A 139 1.41 10.43 -23.26
N ASP A 140 1.71 10.46 -21.97
CA ASP A 140 3.03 10.81 -21.43
C ASP A 140 3.91 9.57 -21.32
N GLU A 141 4.41 9.11 -22.48
CA GLU A 141 5.21 7.89 -22.58
C GLU A 141 6.55 7.98 -21.82
N ASP A 142 7.13 9.18 -21.70
CA ASP A 142 8.39 9.38 -20.97
C ASP A 142 8.20 9.14 -19.49
N ARG A 143 7.16 9.71 -18.90
CA ARG A 143 6.85 9.47 -17.48
C ARG A 143 6.39 8.05 -17.23
N ALA A 144 5.59 7.47 -18.15
CA ALA A 144 5.19 6.07 -18.07
C ALA A 144 6.41 5.14 -18.01
N ALA A 145 7.41 5.37 -18.88
CA ALA A 145 8.66 4.61 -18.89
C ALA A 145 9.46 4.80 -17.57
N ASN A 146 9.55 6.02 -17.05
CA ASN A 146 10.26 6.30 -15.81
C ASN A 146 9.64 5.57 -14.60
N TYR A 147 8.30 5.55 -14.48
CA TYR A 147 7.63 4.82 -13.41
C TYR A 147 7.75 3.31 -13.58
N LEU A 148 7.67 2.80 -14.80
CA LEU A 148 7.87 1.38 -15.08
C LEU A 148 9.32 0.94 -14.80
N GLU A 149 10.32 1.76 -15.15
CA GLU A 149 11.73 1.53 -14.82
C GLU A 149 11.92 1.47 -13.29
N ARG A 150 11.35 2.45 -12.55
CA ARG A 150 11.43 2.45 -11.09
C ARG A 150 10.77 1.23 -10.47
N PHE A 151 9.62 0.81 -11.00
CA PHE A 151 8.95 -0.43 -10.61
C PHE A 151 9.86 -1.64 -10.82
N THR A 152 10.41 -1.78 -12.03
CA THR A 152 11.26 -2.90 -12.42
C THR A 152 12.52 -2.98 -11.57
N SER A 153 13.22 -1.86 -11.41
CA SER A 153 14.45 -1.79 -10.62
C SER A 153 14.20 -2.11 -9.14
N LEU A 154 13.10 -1.59 -8.57
CA LEU A 154 12.75 -1.91 -7.19
C LEU A 154 12.41 -3.39 -7.04
N LEU A 155 11.69 -3.97 -8.00
CA LEU A 155 11.30 -5.38 -7.97
C LEU A 155 12.52 -6.33 -8.10
N GLU A 156 13.53 -5.95 -8.89
CA GLU A 156 14.81 -6.68 -9.01
C GLU A 156 15.60 -6.68 -7.69
N GLU A 157 15.58 -5.56 -6.97
CA GLU A 157 16.32 -5.40 -5.71
C GLU A 157 15.66 -6.11 -4.52
N LEU A 158 14.34 -6.33 -4.57
CA LEU A 158 13.59 -6.86 -3.45
C LEU A 158 13.75 -8.38 -3.32
N ASP A 159 14.20 -8.82 -2.16
CA ASP A 159 14.01 -10.21 -1.74
C ASP A 159 12.66 -10.38 -1.02
N ALA A 160 12.24 -11.62 -0.80
CA ALA A 160 10.98 -11.93 -0.14
C ALA A 160 10.88 -11.35 1.28
N ARG A 161 12.00 -11.22 1.98
CA ARG A 161 12.08 -10.66 3.32
C ARG A 161 11.86 -9.15 3.30
N MET A 162 12.49 -8.44 2.36
CA MET A 162 12.32 -7.00 2.20
C MET A 162 10.89 -6.61 1.83
N LEU A 163 10.20 -7.46 1.06
CA LEU A 163 8.79 -7.27 0.70
C LEU A 163 7.87 -7.27 1.92
N VAL A 164 8.19 -8.11 2.89
CA VAL A 164 7.37 -8.32 4.08
C VAL A 164 7.71 -7.32 5.19
N TYR A 165 9.01 -7.04 5.39
CA TYR A 165 9.51 -6.33 6.58
C TYR A 165 10.03 -4.92 6.27
N GLY A 166 10.10 -4.50 5.01
CA GLY A 166 10.82 -3.29 4.63
C GLY A 166 12.31 -3.36 5.02
N ARG A 167 13.04 -2.29 4.81
CA ARG A 167 14.43 -2.17 5.28
C ARG A 167 14.53 -1.60 6.69
N ASN A 168 13.42 -1.14 7.25
CA ASN A 168 13.18 -0.69 8.64
C ASN A 168 14.33 0.11 9.29
N GLN A 169 14.80 1.18 8.64
CA GLN A 169 15.95 1.95 9.10
C GLN A 169 15.70 3.48 9.10
N SER A 170 14.45 3.92 8.97
CA SER A 170 14.17 5.35 8.97
C SER A 170 14.16 5.93 10.38
N ALA A 171 14.85 7.05 10.58
CA ALA A 171 14.81 7.81 11.83
C ALA A 171 13.41 8.32 12.18
N LEU A 172 12.48 8.34 11.22
CA LEU A 172 11.08 8.73 11.45
C LEU A 172 10.29 7.71 12.28
N TYR A 173 10.79 6.45 12.36
CA TYR A 173 10.09 5.32 12.98
C TYR A 173 11.00 4.54 13.95
N ASP A 174 12.01 5.19 14.51
CA ASP A 174 13.02 4.56 15.38
C ASP A 174 12.44 4.01 16.69
N ARG A 175 11.28 4.52 17.13
CA ARG A 175 10.55 4.06 18.32
C ARG A 175 9.41 3.08 18.01
N ALA A 176 9.05 2.92 16.75
CA ALA A 176 8.01 2.02 16.30
C ALA A 176 8.49 1.12 15.15
N PRO A 177 9.62 0.40 15.31
CA PRO A 177 10.18 -0.42 14.25
C PRO A 177 9.24 -1.56 13.82
N GLU A 178 8.40 -2.05 14.72
CA GLU A 178 7.39 -3.08 14.47
C GLU A 178 6.25 -2.63 13.56
N LEU A 179 6.05 -1.35 13.35
CA LEU A 179 5.00 -0.82 12.47
C LEU A 179 5.10 -1.37 11.05
N TRP A 180 6.32 -1.62 10.59
CA TRP A 180 6.63 -2.11 9.26
C TRP A 180 7.06 -3.57 9.23
N SER A 181 7.03 -4.24 10.39
CA SER A 181 7.37 -5.65 10.52
C SER A 181 6.11 -6.50 10.65
N VAL A 182 6.18 -7.71 10.12
CA VAL A 182 5.17 -8.73 10.43
C VAL A 182 5.42 -9.21 11.86
N ASP A 183 4.34 -9.46 12.60
CA ASP A 183 4.39 -10.05 13.92
C ASP A 183 5.41 -11.22 13.95
N PRO A 184 6.38 -11.23 14.87
CA PRO A 184 7.37 -12.31 14.98
C PRO A 184 6.78 -13.72 15.00
N GLY A 185 5.54 -13.89 15.47
CA GLY A 185 4.80 -15.13 15.40
C GLY A 185 4.31 -15.53 14.00
N GLN A 186 4.34 -14.59 13.03
CA GLN A 186 3.87 -14.80 11.68
C GLN A 186 5.00 -14.89 10.64
N GLU A 187 6.25 -14.76 11.04
CA GLU A 187 7.42 -14.85 10.16
C GLU A 187 7.40 -16.12 9.30
N HIS A 188 7.14 -17.25 9.94
CA HIS A 188 7.06 -18.54 9.25
C HIS A 188 5.92 -18.61 8.23
N ILE A 189 4.78 -17.96 8.51
CA ILE A 189 3.64 -17.88 7.59
C ILE A 189 4.02 -16.99 6.40
N ALA A 190 4.69 -15.87 6.65
CA ALA A 190 5.14 -14.96 5.61
C ALA A 190 6.20 -15.64 4.71
N GLU A 191 7.22 -16.28 5.28
CA GLU A 191 8.24 -17.02 4.54
C GLU A 191 7.64 -18.19 3.73
N THR A 192 6.69 -18.95 4.30
CA THR A 192 6.03 -20.05 3.61
C THR A 192 5.10 -19.54 2.50
N ARG A 193 4.41 -18.44 2.74
CA ARG A 193 3.44 -17.88 1.81
C ARG A 193 4.10 -17.15 0.64
N PHE A 194 5.20 -16.44 0.90
CA PHE A 194 5.95 -15.70 -0.12
C PHE A 194 7.15 -16.48 -0.68
N GLY A 195 7.70 -17.44 0.03
CA GLY A 195 8.75 -18.33 -0.47
C GLY A 195 8.24 -19.42 -1.41
N ALA A 196 6.97 -19.82 -1.32
CA ALA A 196 6.34 -20.78 -2.23
C ALA A 196 5.80 -20.15 -3.53
N ILE A 197 5.68 -18.81 -3.57
CA ILE A 197 5.19 -18.07 -4.71
C ILE A 197 6.33 -17.17 -5.15
N ASP A 198 6.72 -17.26 -6.43
CA ASP A 198 7.62 -16.28 -7.02
C ASP A 198 6.90 -14.93 -7.11
N PHE A 199 6.94 -14.20 -6.00
CA PHE A 199 6.19 -12.97 -5.81
C PHE A 199 6.60 -11.90 -6.85
N ARG A 200 7.91 -11.84 -7.18
CA ARG A 200 8.42 -10.92 -8.19
C ARG A 200 7.80 -11.22 -9.55
N ARG A 201 7.75 -12.49 -9.91
CA ARG A 201 7.10 -12.93 -11.15
C ARG A 201 5.62 -12.62 -11.17
N GLN A 202 4.91 -12.77 -10.06
CA GLN A 202 3.49 -12.39 -10.00
C GLN A 202 3.30 -10.88 -10.17
N CYS A 203 4.11 -10.05 -9.52
CA CYS A 203 4.06 -8.60 -9.71
C CYS A 203 4.36 -8.21 -11.16
N ALA A 204 5.37 -8.82 -11.78
CA ALA A 204 5.71 -8.60 -13.19
C ALA A 204 4.54 -8.99 -14.11
N GLN A 205 3.93 -10.16 -13.90
CA GLN A 205 2.78 -10.64 -14.65
C GLN A 205 1.56 -9.74 -14.48
N MET A 206 1.30 -9.24 -13.26
CA MET A 206 0.19 -8.30 -13.00
C MET A 206 0.34 -7.00 -13.80
N VAL A 207 1.56 -6.47 -13.93
CA VAL A 207 1.80 -5.27 -14.74
C VAL A 207 1.64 -5.61 -16.22
N ALA A 208 2.27 -6.67 -16.71
CA ALA A 208 2.21 -7.07 -18.12
C ALA A 208 0.78 -7.42 -18.58
N ALA A 209 -0.06 -7.93 -17.68
CA ALA A 209 -1.45 -8.28 -17.98
C ALA A 209 -2.40 -7.08 -18.07
N GLN A 210 -1.97 -5.86 -17.72
CA GLN A 210 -2.83 -4.69 -17.82
C GLN A 210 -3.09 -4.33 -19.29
N PRO A 211 -4.35 -4.08 -19.69
CA PRO A 211 -4.71 -3.84 -21.10
C PRO A 211 -3.92 -2.70 -21.75
N VAL A 212 -3.58 -1.65 -20.99
CA VAL A 212 -2.83 -0.50 -21.49
C VAL A 212 -1.44 -0.87 -22.00
N TRP A 213 -0.84 -1.97 -21.52
CA TRP A 213 0.48 -2.45 -21.93
C TRP A 213 0.43 -3.45 -23.08
N ALA A 214 -0.74 -4.08 -23.35
CA ALA A 214 -0.88 -5.17 -24.34
C ALA A 214 -0.39 -4.79 -25.74
N GLU A 215 -0.60 -3.51 -26.13
CA GLU A 215 -0.17 -3.02 -27.45
C GLU A 215 1.20 -2.33 -27.41
N ARG A 216 1.75 -2.07 -26.23
CA ARG A 216 2.97 -1.28 -26.03
C ARG A 216 4.17 -2.06 -25.53
N ALA A 217 3.98 -3.26 -24.99
CA ALA A 217 5.09 -4.07 -24.45
C ALA A 217 6.15 -4.40 -25.51
N GLY A 218 5.77 -4.48 -26.79
CA GLY A 218 6.67 -4.68 -27.92
C GLY A 218 7.32 -3.42 -28.48
N ASP A 219 6.94 -2.23 -28.02
CA ASP A 219 7.53 -0.96 -28.45
C ASP A 219 9.00 -0.87 -27.98
N SER A 220 9.86 -0.31 -28.83
CA SER A 220 11.31 -0.20 -28.58
C SER A 220 11.66 0.50 -27.27
N ARG A 221 10.80 1.38 -26.76
CA ARG A 221 10.94 2.08 -25.48
C ARG A 221 10.66 1.20 -24.27
N PHE A 222 9.62 0.39 -24.33
CA PHE A 222 9.13 -0.40 -23.19
C PHE A 222 9.65 -1.84 -23.21
N LYS A 223 9.93 -2.38 -24.40
CA LYS A 223 10.42 -3.74 -24.56
C LYS A 223 11.57 -4.12 -23.63
N PRO A 224 12.63 -3.29 -23.47
CA PRO A 224 13.72 -3.65 -22.55
C PRO A 224 13.28 -3.81 -21.10
N LEU A 225 12.24 -3.07 -20.66
CA LEU A 225 11.69 -3.15 -19.30
C LEU A 225 10.87 -4.44 -19.15
N PHE A 226 10.06 -4.77 -20.14
CA PHE A 226 9.31 -6.04 -20.14
C PHE A 226 10.22 -7.26 -20.26
N ASP A 227 11.28 -7.20 -21.06
CA ASP A 227 12.29 -8.27 -21.13
C ASP A 227 12.95 -8.52 -19.75
N ARG A 228 13.22 -7.47 -18.98
CA ARG A 228 13.71 -7.58 -17.58
C ARG A 228 12.66 -8.17 -16.64
N LEU A 229 11.39 -7.74 -16.75
CA LEU A 229 10.29 -8.29 -15.95
C LEU A 229 10.03 -9.78 -16.24
N GLU A 230 10.18 -10.22 -17.49
CA GLU A 230 10.04 -11.62 -17.88
C GLU A 230 11.21 -12.50 -17.38
N ALA A 231 12.38 -11.89 -17.13
CA ALA A 231 13.57 -12.58 -16.64
C ALA A 231 13.55 -12.83 -15.11
N LEU A 232 12.60 -12.21 -14.36
CA LEU A 232 12.42 -12.39 -12.92
C LEU A 232 11.75 -13.74 -12.61
#